data_22c3bbe0cb8568a6a058b3f78398cb36
#
_entry.id   22c3bbe0cb8568a6a058b3f78398cb36
#
_cell.length_a   1.000
_cell.length_b   1.000
_cell.length_c   1.000
_cell.angle_alpha   90.00
_cell.angle_beta   90.00
_cell.angle_gamma   90.00
#
_symmetry.space_group_name_H-M   'P 1'
#
loop_
_entity.id
_entity.type
_entity.pdbx_description
1 polymer ?
#
loop_
_entity_poly.entity_id
_entity_poly.type
_entity_poly.pdbx_seq_one_letter_code
_entity_poly.pdbx_strand_id
1 'polypeptide(L)' 'MRESKEIRFEVWNDAEWKDGDPVLSFNDIDKAITAISSATKVAPEEIKQFWNTRTIDAIGIGDWCIERIEK' A
#
# COMPACT_ATOMS: atom_id res chain seq x y z
N MET A 1 26.53 -2.18 16.61
CA MET A 1 25.38 -2.83 16.19
C MET A 1 24.37 -1.88 15.63
N ARG A 2 23.65 -2.32 14.73
CA ARG A 2 22.77 -1.47 14.07
C ARG A 2 21.42 -2.11 13.94
N GLU A 3 20.42 -1.34 14.05
CA GLU A 3 19.10 -1.87 13.95
C GLU A 3 18.63 -1.89 12.53
N SER A 4 17.93 -2.95 12.19
CA SER A 4 17.26 -3.04 10.93
C SER A 4 15.91 -2.39 11.06
N LYS A 5 15.60 -1.49 10.15
CA LYS A 5 14.28 -0.93 10.09
C LYS A 5 13.39 -1.86 9.34
N GLU A 6 12.21 -2.05 9.87
CA GLU A 6 11.22 -2.87 9.20
C GLU A 6 10.39 -2.00 8.29
N ILE A 7 10.30 -2.40 7.04
CA ILE A 7 9.51 -1.68 6.05
C ILE A 7 8.18 -2.42 5.92
N ARG A 8 7.09 -1.69 6.10
CA ARG A 8 5.75 -2.24 5.94
C ARG A 8 5.01 -1.44 4.89
N PHE A 9 4.12 -2.11 4.19
CA PHE A 9 3.24 -1.48 3.21
C PHE A 9 1.81 -1.67 3.70
N GLU A 10 1.21 -0.58 4.15
CA GLU A 10 -0.10 -0.64 4.77
C GLU A 10 -1.14 -0.23 3.75
N VAL A 11 -2.19 -1.03 3.68
CA VAL A 11 -3.26 -0.84 2.71
C VAL A 11 -4.48 -0.32 3.46
N TRP A 12 -5.03 0.79 2.98
CA TRP A 12 -6.16 1.46 3.59
C TRP A 12 -7.31 1.52 2.62
N ASN A 13 -8.52 1.53 3.15
CA ASN A 13 -9.71 1.74 2.34
C ASN A 13 -10.52 2.86 2.99
N ASP A 14 -10.63 3.99 2.31
CA ASP A 14 -11.30 5.16 2.87
C ASP A 14 -12.77 4.90 3.16
N ALA A 15 -13.41 4.05 2.34
CA ALA A 15 -14.82 3.77 2.53
C ALA A 15 -15.09 2.94 3.77
N GLU A 16 -14.10 2.15 4.21
CA GLU A 16 -14.25 1.27 5.36
C GLU A 16 -13.34 1.64 6.51
N TRP A 17 -12.66 2.77 6.41
CA TRP A 17 -11.68 3.15 7.40
C TRP A 17 -12.36 3.51 8.71
N LYS A 18 -11.91 2.89 9.77
CA LYS A 18 -12.39 3.14 11.11
C LYS A 18 -11.22 3.02 12.06
N ASP A 19 -11.24 3.80 13.11
CA ASP A 19 -10.30 3.63 14.21
C ASP A 19 -8.84 3.83 13.84
N GLY A 20 -8.57 4.26 12.61
CA GLY A 20 -7.21 4.56 12.22
C GLY A 20 -6.33 3.37 11.91
N ASP A 21 -6.92 2.20 11.71
CA ASP A 21 -6.15 0.99 11.43
C ASP A 21 -6.16 0.67 9.95
N PRO A 22 -5.05 0.20 9.38
CA PRO A 22 -5.05 -0.23 8.00
C PRO A 22 -5.87 -1.50 7.83
N VAL A 23 -6.39 -1.69 6.62
CA VAL A 23 -7.13 -2.90 6.30
C VAL A 23 -6.18 -4.09 6.26
N LEU A 24 -5.03 -3.90 5.63
CA LEU A 24 -4.03 -4.95 5.46
C LEU A 24 -2.65 -4.35 5.67
N SER A 25 -1.70 -5.21 6.00
CA SER A 25 -0.32 -4.79 6.16
C SER A 25 0.58 -5.89 5.61
N PHE A 26 1.53 -5.49 4.78
CA PHE A 26 2.43 -6.44 4.12
C PHE A 26 3.87 -5.99 4.31
N ASN A 27 4.79 -6.94 4.17
CA ASN A 27 6.22 -6.61 4.17
C ASN A 27 6.79 -6.57 2.76
N ASP A 28 5.93 -6.61 1.73
CA ASP A 28 6.34 -6.70 0.33
C ASP A 28 5.38 -5.86 -0.49
N ILE A 29 5.92 -4.92 -1.27
CA ILE A 29 5.07 -4.05 -2.08
C ILE A 29 4.27 -4.83 -3.11
N ASP A 30 4.83 -5.91 -3.65
CA ASP A 30 4.11 -6.69 -4.65
C ASP A 30 2.87 -7.33 -4.06
N LYS A 31 2.92 -7.73 -2.79
CA LYS A 31 1.74 -8.30 -2.13
C LYS A 31 0.67 -7.23 -1.93
N ALA A 32 1.08 -6.03 -1.56
CA ALA A 32 0.13 -4.93 -1.38
C ALA A 32 -0.51 -4.58 -2.71
N ILE A 33 0.28 -4.53 -3.78
CA ILE A 33 -0.24 -4.22 -5.11
C ILE A 33 -1.24 -5.29 -5.55
N THR A 34 -0.91 -6.56 -5.30
CA THR A 34 -1.81 -7.65 -5.66
C THR A 34 -3.14 -7.53 -4.92
N ALA A 35 -3.09 -7.17 -3.64
CA ALA A 35 -4.31 -7.02 -2.85
C ALA A 35 -5.19 -5.93 -3.43
N ILE A 36 -4.61 -4.78 -3.78
CA ILE A 36 -5.39 -3.68 -4.34
C ILE A 36 -5.88 -4.02 -5.73
N SER A 37 -5.05 -4.68 -6.53
CA SER A 37 -5.48 -5.12 -7.86
C SER A 37 -6.72 -6.00 -7.77
N SER A 38 -6.72 -6.92 -6.83
CA SER A 38 -7.84 -7.82 -6.64
C SER A 38 -9.09 -7.07 -6.21
N ALA A 39 -8.92 -6.06 -5.36
CA ALA A 39 -10.06 -5.31 -4.83
C ALA A 39 -10.63 -4.32 -5.83
N THR A 40 -9.77 -3.69 -6.65
CA THR A 40 -10.18 -2.61 -7.55
C THR A 40 -10.34 -3.05 -8.99
N LYS A 41 -9.84 -4.24 -9.33
CA LYS A 41 -9.82 -4.75 -10.70
C LYS A 41 -8.92 -3.94 -11.62
N VAL A 42 -8.04 -3.15 -11.07
CA VAL A 42 -7.02 -2.43 -11.83
C VAL A 42 -5.83 -3.36 -12.01
N ALA A 43 -5.24 -3.37 -13.19
CA ALA A 43 -4.12 -4.27 -13.47
C ALA A 43 -2.96 -4.00 -12.52
N PRO A 44 -2.29 -5.05 -12.01
CA PRO A 44 -1.19 -4.84 -11.08
C PRO A 44 -0.04 -4.05 -11.68
N GLU A 45 0.21 -4.20 -12.99
CA GLU A 45 1.26 -3.42 -13.63
C GLU A 45 0.97 -1.94 -13.60
N GLU A 46 -0.29 -1.57 -13.72
CA GLU A 46 -0.68 -0.17 -13.68
C GLU A 46 -0.48 0.39 -12.28
N ILE A 47 -0.87 -0.36 -11.27
CA ILE A 47 -0.67 0.06 -9.89
C ILE A 47 0.82 0.20 -9.59
N LYS A 48 1.61 -0.76 -10.08
CA LYS A 48 3.05 -0.70 -9.85
C LYS A 48 3.66 0.51 -10.51
N GLN A 49 3.16 0.90 -11.67
CA GLN A 49 3.65 2.10 -12.33
C GLN A 49 3.36 3.34 -11.51
N PHE A 50 2.16 3.45 -10.95
CA PHE A 50 1.86 4.55 -10.04
C PHE A 50 2.81 4.54 -8.85
N TRP A 51 3.07 3.36 -8.30
CA TRP A 51 3.98 3.26 -7.16
C TRP A 51 5.37 3.74 -7.52
N ASN A 52 5.85 3.37 -8.70
CA ASN A 52 7.21 3.70 -9.10
C ASN A 52 7.37 5.18 -9.45
N THR A 53 6.29 5.87 -9.75
CA THR A 53 6.34 7.28 -10.12
C THR A 53 5.84 8.19 -9.02
N ARG A 54 5.59 7.65 -7.83
CA ARG A 54 5.06 8.44 -6.73
C ARG A 54 6.05 9.48 -6.26
N THR A 55 5.53 10.57 -5.72
CA THR A 55 6.36 11.64 -5.17
C THR A 55 6.39 11.60 -3.64
N ILE A 56 5.50 10.84 -3.01
CA ILE A 56 5.51 10.63 -1.58
C ILE A 56 5.44 9.11 -1.36
N ASP A 57 5.51 8.68 -0.11
CA ASP A 57 5.55 7.25 0.18
C ASP A 57 4.15 6.65 0.26
N ALA A 58 3.27 7.05 -0.65
CA ALA A 58 1.90 6.56 -0.70
C ALA A 58 1.32 6.78 -2.08
N ILE A 59 0.38 5.92 -2.46
CA ILE A 59 -0.40 6.13 -3.67
C ILE A 59 -1.86 5.81 -3.36
N GLY A 60 -2.76 6.36 -4.16
CA GLY A 60 -4.18 6.10 -4.04
C GLY A 60 -4.75 5.55 -5.33
N ILE A 61 -5.60 4.54 -5.20
CA ILE A 61 -6.32 3.93 -6.32
C ILE A 61 -7.78 3.86 -5.89
N GLY A 62 -8.60 4.77 -6.42
CA GLY A 62 -9.99 4.85 -5.99
C GLY A 62 -10.07 5.14 -4.50
N ASP A 63 -10.80 4.30 -3.77
CA ASP A 63 -10.90 4.44 -2.31
C ASP A 63 -9.78 3.75 -1.57
N TRP A 64 -8.87 3.12 -2.28
CA TRP A 64 -7.78 2.37 -1.67
C TRP A 64 -6.50 3.17 -1.72
N CYS A 65 -5.63 2.93 -0.75
CA CYS A 65 -4.29 3.50 -0.83
C CYS A 65 -3.29 2.55 -0.19
N ILE A 66 -2.04 2.71 -0.60
CA ILE A 66 -0.90 1.99 -0.04
C ILE A 66 0.04 3.03 0.53
N GLU A 67 0.51 2.79 1.73
CA GLU A 67 1.47 3.68 2.36
C GLU A 67 2.68 2.88 2.81
N ARG A 68 3.87 3.39 2.51
CA ARG A 68 5.11 2.76 2.96
C ARG A 68 5.47 3.32 4.33
N ILE A 69 5.64 2.43 5.29
CA ILE A 69 5.92 2.79 6.67
C ILE A 69 7.25 2.18 7.07
N GLU A 70 8.10 2.96 7.67
CA GLU A 70 9.35 2.49 8.27
C GLU A 70 9.17 2.45 9.77
N LYS A 71 9.46 1.30 10.34
CA LYS A 71 9.32 1.14 11.79
C LYS A 71 10.63 0.84 12.47
#